data_1123d0aa115c6bd73763258519c42eb2
#
_entry.id   1123d0aa115c6bd73763258519c42eb2
#
_cell.length_a   1.000
_cell.length_b   1.000
_cell.length_c   1.000
_cell.angle_alpha   90.00
_cell.angle_beta   90.00
_cell.angle_gamma   90.00
#
_symmetry.space_group_name_H-M   'P 1'
#
loop_
_entity.id
_entity.type
_entity.pdbx_description
1 polymer ?
#
loop_
_entity_poly.entity_id
_entity_poly.type
_entity_poly.pdbx_seq_one_letter_code
_entity_poly.pdbx_strand_id
1 'polypeptide(L)'
;MLKRFTLFATLLLACAASNAQDNDKVNLGFEFRGDFYKGYVNEEPYAPLSGFKGKVINLKVSGQLTDNISYNFRHRLNKPQSAANMFDATDFCYIAYDTEKWRFSAGKQTYMLGGFEYDLAAIDFYYMSEFSSQFPCYKGALTATYKTGKDELSFQITSSPFRQAGQESYSYNFFWKGNHDWFSSTYSINLLESNPGEYIKYIALGNRVSFGRFTGFIDLMSRSPWDSTNLGLDYSLICKLSYSPADTYNIFVKGSRDVNDWAVGTTFDKTVLPGTSITKIGGGVEIWPVKKLGKNVRIHATAHYGTGTNTNINAGIIPGEFIFNLGLTWRFRVI
;
A
#
# COMPACT_ATOMS: atom_id res chain seq x y z
N MET A 1 -8.99 3.10 29.36
CA MET A 1 -8.24 3.14 28.09
C MET A 1 -7.32 4.35 27.97
N LEU A 2 -7.81 5.56 28.20
CA LEU A 2 -7.04 6.82 28.10
C LEU A 2 -5.74 6.79 28.95
N LYS A 3 -5.79 6.33 30.21
CA LYS A 3 -4.62 6.27 31.11
C LYS A 3 -3.47 5.37 30.61
N ARG A 4 -3.78 4.28 29.88
CA ARG A 4 -2.74 3.39 29.31
C ARG A 4 -2.09 3.98 28.05
N PHE A 5 -2.88 4.73 27.28
CA PHE A 5 -2.38 5.46 26.11
C PHE A 5 -1.45 6.61 26.53
N THR A 6 -1.85 7.35 27.59
CA THR A 6 -1.02 8.42 28.15
C THR A 6 0.31 7.89 28.68
N LEU A 7 0.30 6.73 29.36
CA LEU A 7 1.52 6.11 29.89
C LEU A 7 2.47 5.67 28.78
N PHE A 8 1.94 5.08 27.71
CA PHE A 8 2.75 4.65 26.55
C PHE A 8 3.32 5.83 25.76
N ALA A 9 2.52 6.88 25.55
CA ALA A 9 2.96 8.13 24.95
C ALA A 9 4.01 8.85 25.80
N THR A 10 3.85 8.87 27.13
CA THR A 10 4.80 9.47 28.06
C THR A 10 6.11 8.68 28.13
N LEU A 11 6.05 7.33 28.04
CA LEU A 11 7.23 6.48 27.99
C LEU A 11 8.02 6.67 26.70
N LEU A 12 7.33 6.77 25.55
CA LEU A 12 7.95 7.09 24.26
C LEU A 12 8.58 8.48 24.24
N LEU A 13 7.91 9.49 24.81
CA LEU A 13 8.44 10.84 24.94
C LEU A 13 9.61 10.93 25.93
N ALA A 14 9.58 10.17 27.01
CA ALA A 14 10.69 10.11 27.96
C ALA A 14 11.93 9.42 27.37
N CYS A 15 11.74 8.32 26.58
CA CYS A 15 12.83 7.68 25.85
C CYS A 15 13.41 8.58 24.74
N ALA A 16 12.58 9.40 24.10
CA ALA A 16 13.02 10.38 23.11
C ALA A 16 13.82 11.54 23.72
N ALA A 17 13.38 12.02 24.90
CA ALA A 17 14.04 13.14 25.58
C ALA A 17 15.44 12.78 26.14
N SER A 18 15.65 11.52 26.54
CA SER A 18 16.93 11.07 27.10
C SER A 18 18.05 10.87 26.07
N ASN A 19 17.75 10.87 24.77
CA ASN A 19 18.70 10.60 23.68
C ASN A 19 18.71 11.68 22.58
N ALA A 20 18.24 12.89 22.88
CA ALA A 20 18.10 13.98 21.89
C ALA A 20 19.42 14.48 21.23
N GLN A 21 20.56 13.91 21.60
CA GLN A 21 21.87 14.27 21.01
C GLN A 21 22.27 13.39 19.80
N ASP A 22 21.55 12.26 19.53
CA ASP A 22 21.91 11.34 18.45
C ASP A 22 20.68 11.21 17.51
N ASN A 23 20.63 12.06 16.49
CA ASN A 23 19.47 12.24 15.60
C ASN A 23 19.02 10.98 14.83
N ASP A 24 19.81 9.91 14.83
CA ASP A 24 19.53 8.67 14.10
C ASP A 24 18.87 7.59 14.97
N LYS A 25 18.94 7.72 16.29
CA LYS A 25 18.37 6.70 17.21
C LYS A 25 16.86 6.71 17.28
N VAL A 26 16.23 7.88 17.18
CA VAL A 26 14.78 8.04 17.23
C VAL A 26 14.33 9.10 16.24
N ASN A 27 13.45 8.72 15.32
CA ASN A 27 12.77 9.64 14.42
C ASN A 27 11.27 9.55 14.72
N LEU A 28 10.70 10.64 15.22
CA LEU A 28 9.26 10.77 15.47
C LEU A 28 8.64 11.67 14.40
N GLY A 29 7.61 11.19 13.75
CA GLY A 29 6.91 11.93 12.71
C GLY A 29 5.42 11.68 12.68
N PHE A 30 4.73 12.59 12.03
CA PHE A 30 3.30 12.49 11.75
C PHE A 30 3.04 12.66 10.26
N GLU A 31 2.01 11.95 9.79
CA GLU A 31 1.46 12.12 8.45
C GLU A 31 -0.04 12.39 8.59
N PHE A 32 -0.49 13.40 7.90
CA PHE A 32 -1.89 13.79 7.84
C PHE A 32 -2.32 13.95 6.39
N ARG A 33 -3.53 13.46 6.07
CA ARG A 33 -4.24 13.77 4.83
C ARG A 33 -5.72 13.91 5.09
N GLY A 34 -6.25 15.07 4.69
CA GLY A 34 -7.67 15.38 4.67
C GLY A 34 -8.12 15.72 3.26
N ASP A 35 -9.26 15.19 2.86
CA ASP A 35 -9.80 15.32 1.51
C ASP A 35 -11.27 15.76 1.55
N PHE A 36 -11.65 16.55 0.56
CA PHE A 36 -13.04 16.80 0.19
C PHE A 36 -13.38 15.99 -1.06
N TYR A 37 -14.48 15.26 -1.01
CA TYR A 37 -14.98 14.43 -2.09
C TYR A 37 -16.32 14.94 -2.60
N LYS A 38 -16.53 14.81 -3.91
CA LYS A 38 -17.84 14.91 -4.53
C LYS A 38 -18.01 13.70 -5.45
N GLY A 39 -18.91 12.81 -5.07
CA GLY A 39 -19.16 11.53 -5.74
C GLY A 39 -20.54 11.49 -6.39
N TYR A 40 -20.59 10.81 -7.52
CA TYR A 40 -21.78 10.48 -8.30
C TYR A 40 -21.76 8.99 -8.61
N VAL A 41 -22.94 8.37 -8.73
CA VAL A 41 -23.11 7.03 -9.25
C VAL A 41 -24.23 7.10 -10.27
N ASN A 42 -23.98 6.65 -11.51
CA ASN A 42 -24.89 6.77 -12.64
C ASN A 42 -25.44 8.19 -12.81
N GLU A 43 -24.54 9.18 -12.74
CA GLU A 43 -24.81 10.63 -12.86
C GLU A 43 -25.58 11.25 -11.67
N GLU A 44 -26.10 10.45 -10.73
CA GLU A 44 -26.81 10.92 -9.56
C GLU A 44 -25.84 11.20 -8.39
N PRO A 45 -26.00 12.32 -7.64
CA PRO A 45 -25.18 12.61 -6.47
C PRO A 45 -25.25 11.48 -5.44
N TYR A 46 -24.09 10.99 -4.98
CA TYR A 46 -24.01 9.87 -4.05
C TYR A 46 -23.34 10.32 -2.73
N ALA A 47 -24.18 10.51 -1.71
CA ALA A 47 -23.75 11.04 -0.41
C ALA A 47 -22.63 10.21 0.27
N PRO A 48 -22.64 8.85 0.25
CA PRO A 48 -21.56 8.05 0.85
C PRO A 48 -20.16 8.33 0.26
N LEU A 49 -20.09 8.76 -1.01
CA LEU A 49 -18.84 9.14 -1.68
C LEU A 49 -18.57 10.64 -1.66
N SER A 50 -19.29 11.43 -0.83
CA SER A 50 -19.15 12.89 -0.78
C SER A 50 -18.77 13.38 0.61
N GLY A 51 -18.32 14.65 0.70
CA GLY A 51 -18.02 15.36 1.94
C GLY A 51 -16.54 15.34 2.34
N PHE A 52 -16.25 15.95 3.49
CA PHE A 52 -14.91 15.99 4.07
C PHE A 52 -14.57 14.68 4.78
N LYS A 53 -13.37 14.15 4.53
CA LYS A 53 -12.88 12.90 5.12
C LYS A 53 -11.44 13.05 5.58
N GLY A 54 -11.14 12.68 6.84
CA GLY A 54 -9.79 12.43 7.32
C GLY A 54 -9.29 11.08 6.78
N LYS A 55 -8.49 11.10 5.73
CA LYS A 55 -8.05 9.87 5.05
C LYS A 55 -6.94 9.15 5.76
N VAL A 56 -5.95 9.88 6.27
CA VAL A 56 -4.77 9.33 6.93
C VAL A 56 -4.37 10.22 8.07
N ILE A 57 -4.17 9.63 9.24
CA ILE A 57 -3.50 10.23 10.39
C ILE A 57 -2.57 9.16 10.95
N ASN A 58 -1.27 9.24 10.65
CA ASN A 58 -0.28 8.27 11.07
C ASN A 58 0.68 8.88 12.10
N LEU A 59 0.94 8.12 13.15
CA LEU A 59 2.10 8.28 14.02
C LEU A 59 3.21 7.34 13.52
N LYS A 60 4.42 7.86 13.33
CA LYS A 60 5.59 7.10 12.88
C LYS A 60 6.70 7.23 13.90
N VAL A 61 7.30 6.12 14.27
CA VAL A 61 8.50 6.07 15.09
C VAL A 61 9.47 5.10 14.43
N SER A 62 10.67 5.54 14.13
CA SER A 62 11.70 4.69 13.53
C SER A 62 13.08 5.13 13.98
N GLY A 63 14.07 4.26 13.85
CA GLY A 63 15.43 4.59 14.18
C GLY A 63 16.35 3.38 14.16
N GLN A 64 17.57 3.61 14.64
CA GLN A 64 18.59 2.58 14.80
C GLN A 64 18.89 2.35 16.29
N LEU A 65 18.89 1.09 16.71
CA LEU A 65 19.31 0.68 18.06
C LEU A 65 20.84 0.50 18.12
N THR A 66 21.42 -0.01 17.03
CA THR A 66 22.86 -0.16 16.80
C THR A 66 23.14 0.09 15.31
N ASP A 67 24.40 0.08 14.89
CA ASP A 67 24.80 0.24 13.48
C ASP A 67 24.11 -0.77 12.55
N ASN A 68 23.73 -1.94 13.08
CA ASN A 68 23.15 -3.02 12.31
C ASN A 68 21.67 -3.29 12.64
N ILE A 69 21.12 -2.73 13.73
CA ILE A 69 19.77 -3.03 14.17
C ILE A 69 18.92 -1.78 14.06
N SER A 70 17.86 -1.86 13.24
CA SER A 70 16.86 -0.82 13.06
C SER A 70 15.45 -1.28 13.45
N TYR A 71 14.58 -0.32 13.72
CA TYR A 71 13.17 -0.60 14.02
C TYR A 71 12.26 0.37 13.28
N ASN A 72 11.02 -0.06 13.06
CA ASN A 72 9.98 0.77 12.45
C ASN A 72 8.62 0.49 13.08
N PHE A 73 7.95 1.57 13.46
CA PHE A 73 6.59 1.54 13.96
C PHE A 73 5.77 2.60 13.23
N ARG A 74 4.57 2.21 12.73
CA ARG A 74 3.58 3.13 12.16
C ARG A 74 2.19 2.72 12.60
N HIS A 75 1.51 3.63 13.27
CA HIS A 75 0.15 3.42 13.76
C HIS A 75 -0.82 4.42 13.13
N ARG A 76 -1.98 3.94 12.67
CA ARG A 76 -3.06 4.77 12.13
C ARG A 76 -3.97 5.23 13.24
N LEU A 77 -3.94 6.52 13.55
CA LEU A 77 -4.76 7.11 14.62
C LEU A 77 -6.25 7.25 14.23
N ASN A 78 -6.54 7.31 12.93
CA ASN A 78 -7.89 7.46 12.38
C ASN A 78 -8.55 6.12 11.97
N LYS A 79 -7.89 4.98 12.15
CA LYS A 79 -8.50 3.68 11.94
C LYS A 79 -9.29 3.27 13.17
N PRO A 80 -10.55 2.79 13.02
CA PRO A 80 -11.30 2.24 14.14
C PRO A 80 -10.45 1.21 14.87
N GLN A 81 -10.26 1.41 16.16
CA GLN A 81 -9.63 0.41 17.01
C GLN A 81 -10.73 -0.55 17.42
N SER A 82 -10.71 -1.77 16.92
CA SER A 82 -11.53 -2.81 17.53
C SER A 82 -11.09 -2.97 18.97
N ALA A 83 -12.02 -3.12 19.89
CA ALA A 83 -11.71 -3.34 21.31
C ALA A 83 -10.82 -4.57 21.55
N ALA A 84 -10.71 -5.45 20.55
CA ALA A 84 -9.98 -6.70 20.60
C ALA A 84 -8.48 -6.58 20.25
N ASN A 85 -8.07 -5.63 19.39
CA ASN A 85 -6.67 -5.64 18.92
C ASN A 85 -6.19 -4.29 18.39
N MET A 86 -5.44 -3.53 19.20
CA MET A 86 -4.74 -2.30 18.78
C MET A 86 -3.78 -2.56 17.60
N PHE A 87 -3.30 -3.80 17.44
CA PHE A 87 -2.35 -4.18 16.42
C PHE A 87 -2.94 -4.09 15.00
N ASP A 88 -4.28 -4.13 14.86
CA ASP A 88 -4.96 -4.01 13.57
C ASP A 88 -4.82 -2.61 12.95
N ALA A 89 -4.74 -1.58 13.78
CA ALA A 89 -4.48 -0.21 13.35
C ALA A 89 -2.97 0.10 13.15
N THR A 90 -2.08 -0.83 13.51
CA THR A 90 -0.65 -0.71 13.32
C THR A 90 -0.26 -1.29 11.96
N ASP A 91 0.36 -0.49 11.10
CA ASP A 91 0.86 -0.95 9.80
C ASP A 91 2.25 -1.59 9.93
N PHE A 92 3.14 -0.92 10.65
CA PHE A 92 4.50 -1.42 10.91
C PHE A 92 4.75 -1.57 12.40
N CYS A 93 5.33 -2.68 12.76
CA CYS A 93 5.91 -2.95 14.06
C CYS A 93 6.92 -4.08 13.90
N TYR A 94 8.13 -3.74 13.43
CA TYR A 94 9.17 -4.72 13.14
C TYR A 94 10.55 -4.21 13.53
N ILE A 95 11.44 -5.15 13.74
CA ILE A 95 12.88 -4.97 13.90
C ILE A 95 13.59 -5.56 12.68
N ALA A 96 14.71 -4.95 12.28
CA ALA A 96 15.55 -5.47 11.20
C ALA A 96 17.01 -5.47 11.61
N TYR A 97 17.73 -6.50 11.15
CA TYR A 97 19.17 -6.67 11.27
C TYR A 97 19.80 -6.61 9.88
N ASP A 98 20.67 -5.65 9.68
CA ASP A 98 21.36 -5.40 8.42
C ASP A 98 22.82 -5.84 8.51
N THR A 99 23.28 -6.58 7.51
CA THR A 99 24.70 -6.80 7.20
C THR A 99 25.03 -6.13 5.87
N GLU A 100 26.27 -6.22 5.41
CA GLU A 100 26.67 -5.69 4.11
C GLU A 100 25.77 -6.19 2.96
N LYS A 101 25.43 -7.51 2.95
CA LYS A 101 24.69 -8.15 1.86
C LYS A 101 23.29 -8.62 2.26
N TRP A 102 23.02 -8.77 3.54
CA TRP A 102 21.74 -9.34 4.00
C TRP A 102 20.99 -8.37 4.91
N ARG A 103 19.67 -8.39 4.77
CA ARG A 103 18.75 -7.81 5.73
C ARG A 103 17.77 -8.87 6.19
N PHE A 104 17.65 -9.05 7.49
CA PHE A 104 16.66 -9.90 8.13
C PHE A 104 15.68 -9.01 8.88
N SER A 105 14.38 -9.24 8.73
CA SER A 105 13.38 -8.50 9.50
C SER A 105 12.29 -9.42 10.04
N ALA A 106 11.78 -9.06 11.24
CA ALA A 106 10.76 -9.81 11.94
C ALA A 106 9.72 -8.85 12.54
N GLY A 107 8.43 -9.17 12.43
CA GLY A 107 7.33 -8.39 12.96
C GLY A 107 6.29 -8.04 11.90
N LYS A 108 5.38 -7.11 12.23
CA LYS A 108 4.37 -6.65 11.28
C LYS A 108 4.98 -5.70 10.27
N GLN A 109 4.91 -6.07 9.01
CA GLN A 109 5.54 -5.36 7.90
C GLN A 109 4.73 -5.50 6.61
N THR A 110 5.15 -4.83 5.54
CA THR A 110 4.49 -4.95 4.23
C THR A 110 4.58 -6.39 3.73
N TYR A 111 3.46 -6.92 3.26
CA TYR A 111 3.42 -8.15 2.51
C TYR A 111 4.18 -7.95 1.20
N MET A 112 5.14 -8.81 0.87
CA MET A 112 5.97 -8.65 -0.32
C MET A 112 5.23 -9.12 -1.57
N LEU A 113 4.66 -8.16 -2.28
CA LEU A 113 3.97 -8.34 -3.55
C LEU A 113 4.51 -7.34 -4.56
N GLY A 114 4.76 -7.78 -5.79
CA GLY A 114 5.21 -6.92 -6.88
C GLY A 114 4.14 -5.90 -7.30
N GLY A 115 4.58 -4.87 -8.02
CA GLY A 115 3.73 -3.79 -8.51
C GLY A 115 4.00 -2.45 -7.82
N PHE A 116 4.03 -1.40 -8.62
CA PHE A 116 4.29 -0.02 -8.14
C PHE A 116 3.06 0.64 -7.54
N GLU A 117 1.84 0.24 -7.95
CA GLU A 117 0.64 0.69 -7.25
C GLU A 117 0.65 0.18 -5.82
N TYR A 118 0.94 -1.11 -5.64
CA TYR A 118 0.94 -1.74 -4.33
C TYR A 118 2.04 -1.20 -3.40
N ASP A 119 3.18 -0.78 -3.94
CA ASP A 119 4.31 -0.20 -3.18
C ASP A 119 4.05 1.24 -2.71
N LEU A 120 2.94 1.88 -3.15
CA LEU A 120 2.59 3.22 -2.70
C LEU A 120 2.22 3.26 -1.22
N ALA A 121 2.65 4.32 -0.53
CA ALA A 121 2.18 4.58 0.83
C ALA A 121 0.68 4.95 0.83
N ALA A 122 -0.05 4.55 1.87
CA ALA A 122 -1.49 4.82 1.99
C ALA A 122 -1.87 6.30 1.85
N ILE A 123 -0.98 7.20 2.26
CA ILE A 123 -1.15 8.65 2.15
C ILE A 123 -1.05 9.18 0.70
N ASP A 124 -0.49 8.38 -0.22
CA ASP A 124 -0.27 8.75 -1.62
C ASP A 124 -1.31 8.14 -2.58
N PHE A 125 -2.21 7.30 -2.08
CA PHE A 125 -3.32 6.79 -2.87
C PHE A 125 -4.42 7.83 -3.03
N TYR A 126 -4.79 8.18 -4.24
CA TYR A 126 -6.00 8.96 -4.52
C TYR A 126 -7.17 8.03 -4.83
N TYR A 127 -6.95 7.07 -5.69
CA TYR A 127 -7.84 5.95 -5.99
C TYR A 127 -7.00 4.71 -6.35
N MET A 128 -7.57 3.54 -6.11
CA MET A 128 -6.91 2.25 -6.27
C MET A 128 -7.65 1.38 -7.28
N SER A 129 -6.97 0.40 -7.87
CA SER A 129 -7.58 -0.74 -8.53
C SER A 129 -8.47 -1.52 -7.56
N GLU A 130 -9.39 -2.34 -8.07
CA GLU A 130 -10.19 -3.23 -7.21
C GLU A 130 -9.26 -4.15 -6.40
N PHE A 131 -8.30 -4.77 -7.07
CA PHE A 131 -7.29 -5.60 -6.41
C PHE A 131 -6.63 -4.90 -5.22
N SER A 132 -6.01 -3.73 -5.44
CA SER A 132 -5.26 -3.03 -4.38
C SER A 132 -6.17 -2.53 -3.25
N SER A 133 -7.45 -2.29 -3.52
CA SER A 133 -8.42 -1.88 -2.49
C SER A 133 -8.79 -3.01 -1.54
N GLN A 134 -8.73 -4.26 -2.01
CA GLN A 134 -9.15 -5.46 -1.27
C GLN A 134 -7.98 -6.23 -0.64
N PHE A 135 -6.76 -6.03 -1.14
CA PHE A 135 -5.62 -6.81 -0.66
C PHE A 135 -5.05 -6.26 0.67
N PRO A 136 -4.93 -7.10 1.74
CA PRO A 136 -4.39 -6.68 3.02
C PRO A 136 -2.87 -6.49 2.98
N CYS A 137 -2.40 -5.24 3.09
CA CYS A 137 -0.99 -4.89 2.86
C CYS A 137 -0.02 -5.25 4.00
N TYR A 138 -0.48 -5.38 5.25
CA TYR A 138 0.41 -5.49 6.41
C TYR A 138 0.13 -6.75 7.22
N LYS A 139 1.13 -7.60 7.37
CA LYS A 139 1.05 -8.89 8.08
C LYS A 139 2.26 -9.13 8.98
N GLY A 140 2.10 -9.98 9.98
CA GLY A 140 3.24 -10.54 10.73
C GLY A 140 4.07 -11.42 9.80
N ALA A 141 5.36 -11.17 9.71
CA ALA A 141 6.25 -11.82 8.76
C ALA A 141 7.67 -11.96 9.29
N LEU A 142 8.38 -12.93 8.70
CA LEU A 142 9.82 -13.09 8.73
C LEU A 142 10.33 -12.90 7.30
N THR A 143 11.31 -12.03 7.11
CA THR A 143 11.86 -11.71 5.80
C THR A 143 13.37 -11.79 5.80
N ALA A 144 13.93 -12.40 4.76
CA ALA A 144 15.35 -12.35 4.42
C ALA A 144 15.51 -11.70 3.04
N THR A 145 16.33 -10.65 2.96
CA THR A 145 16.63 -9.91 1.71
C THR A 145 18.12 -9.98 1.45
N TYR A 146 18.50 -10.45 0.27
CA TYR A 146 19.85 -10.39 -0.26
C TYR A 146 20.00 -9.17 -1.17
N LYS A 147 21.00 -8.34 -0.89
CA LYS A 147 21.31 -7.11 -1.64
C LYS A 147 22.48 -7.38 -2.58
N THR A 148 22.30 -7.10 -3.86
CA THR A 148 23.35 -7.26 -4.88
C THR A 148 23.35 -6.10 -5.85
N GLY A 149 24.22 -5.12 -5.61
CA GLY A 149 24.32 -3.91 -6.44
C GLY A 149 23.02 -3.10 -6.41
N LYS A 150 22.32 -3.08 -7.55
CA LYS A 150 21.03 -2.38 -7.72
C LYS A 150 19.80 -3.27 -7.52
N ASP A 151 20.01 -4.53 -7.17
CA ASP A 151 18.96 -5.54 -7.03
C ASP A 151 18.82 -6.01 -5.58
N GLU A 152 17.60 -6.31 -5.20
CA GLU A 152 17.24 -6.96 -3.93
C GLU A 152 16.40 -8.19 -4.23
N LEU A 153 16.83 -9.34 -3.70
CA LEU A 153 16.11 -10.61 -3.75
C LEU A 153 15.62 -10.94 -2.36
N SER A 154 14.32 -11.11 -2.19
CA SER A 154 13.74 -11.36 -0.87
C SER A 154 12.93 -12.64 -0.85
N PHE A 155 13.01 -13.33 0.29
CA PHE A 155 12.09 -14.38 0.67
C PHE A 155 11.37 -13.98 1.96
N GLN A 156 10.04 -14.10 1.96
CA GLN A 156 9.21 -13.76 3.12
C GLN A 156 8.24 -14.89 3.42
N ILE A 157 8.17 -15.26 4.71
CA ILE A 157 7.11 -16.10 5.24
C ILE A 157 6.20 -15.19 6.09
N THR A 158 4.89 -15.27 5.87
CA THR A 158 3.92 -14.43 6.57
C THR A 158 2.62 -15.19 6.83
N SER A 159 1.83 -14.73 7.78
CA SER A 159 0.45 -15.16 7.88
C SER A 159 -0.29 -14.85 6.60
N SER A 160 -1.06 -15.80 6.08
CA SER A 160 -1.82 -15.57 4.84
C SER A 160 -2.70 -14.32 4.93
N PRO A 161 -2.75 -13.47 3.89
CA PRO A 161 -3.69 -12.35 3.83
C PRO A 161 -5.15 -12.82 3.91
N PHE A 162 -5.44 -14.05 3.52
CA PHE A 162 -6.79 -14.64 3.52
C PHE A 162 -7.10 -15.52 4.73
N ARG A 163 -6.20 -15.53 5.71
CA ARG A 163 -6.38 -16.27 6.97
C ARG A 163 -7.74 -16.00 7.60
N GLN A 164 -8.48 -17.06 7.89
CA GLN A 164 -9.72 -17.00 8.66
C GLN A 164 -9.42 -17.06 10.17
N ALA A 165 -10.35 -16.53 10.97
CA ALA A 165 -10.21 -16.60 12.43
C ALA A 165 -10.18 -18.07 12.90
N GLY A 166 -9.23 -18.41 13.76
CA GLY A 166 -9.06 -19.76 14.30
C GLY A 166 -8.32 -20.75 13.40
N GLN A 167 -7.88 -20.32 12.21
CA GLN A 167 -7.09 -21.16 11.30
C GLN A 167 -5.63 -20.68 11.25
N GLU A 168 -4.69 -21.61 11.16
CA GLU A 168 -3.30 -21.32 10.80
C GLU A 168 -3.15 -21.46 9.29
N SER A 169 -2.79 -20.38 8.62
CA SER A 169 -2.50 -20.35 7.20
C SER A 169 -1.37 -19.38 6.89
N TYR A 170 -0.53 -19.75 5.96
CA TYR A 170 0.71 -19.06 5.66
C TYR A 170 0.78 -18.63 4.20
N SER A 171 1.70 -17.68 3.91
CA SER A 171 2.10 -17.32 2.57
C SER A 171 3.61 -17.32 2.47
N TYR A 172 4.08 -17.73 1.28
CA TYR A 172 5.48 -17.79 0.90
C TYR A 172 5.69 -16.86 -0.29
N ASN A 173 6.55 -15.86 -0.12
CA ASN A 173 6.72 -14.79 -1.09
C ASN A 173 8.16 -14.74 -1.55
N PHE A 174 8.36 -14.86 -2.87
CA PHE A 174 9.62 -14.54 -3.54
C PHE A 174 9.46 -13.20 -4.22
N PHE A 175 10.37 -12.28 -3.95
CA PHE A 175 10.28 -10.92 -4.43
C PHE A 175 11.63 -10.45 -4.97
N TRP A 176 11.61 -9.83 -6.13
CA TRP A 176 12.76 -9.16 -6.71
C TRP A 176 12.43 -7.68 -6.94
N LYS A 177 13.32 -6.82 -6.46
CA LYS A 177 13.30 -5.39 -6.71
C LYS A 177 14.59 -4.99 -7.40
N GLY A 178 14.48 -4.43 -8.61
CA GLY A 178 15.59 -3.87 -9.38
C GLY A 178 15.44 -2.36 -9.50
N ASN A 179 16.54 -1.62 -9.39
CA ASN A 179 16.56 -0.17 -9.54
C ASN A 179 17.72 0.26 -10.44
N HIS A 180 17.47 0.27 -11.75
CA HIS A 180 18.46 0.49 -12.80
C HIS A 180 18.25 1.87 -13.46
N ASP A 181 18.72 2.95 -12.82
CA ASP A 181 18.71 4.32 -13.32
C ASP A 181 17.33 4.77 -13.87
N TRP A 182 17.09 4.63 -15.18
CA TRP A 182 15.84 5.02 -15.83
C TRP A 182 14.74 3.95 -15.74
N PHE A 183 15.08 2.70 -15.35
CA PHE A 183 14.18 1.56 -15.27
C PHE A 183 14.20 0.96 -13.87
N SER A 184 13.03 0.65 -13.33
CA SER A 184 12.90 -0.10 -12.08
C SER A 184 11.87 -1.20 -12.25
N SER A 185 12.10 -2.32 -11.56
CA SER A 185 11.19 -3.47 -11.54
C SER A 185 10.85 -3.89 -10.13
N THR A 186 9.64 -4.43 -9.95
CA THR A 186 9.18 -5.10 -8.73
C THR A 186 8.39 -6.33 -9.14
N TYR A 187 9.02 -7.50 -9.06
CA TYR A 187 8.39 -8.76 -9.47
C TYR A 187 8.21 -9.67 -8.25
N SER A 188 7.15 -10.45 -8.25
CA SER A 188 6.95 -11.46 -7.22
C SER A 188 6.23 -12.70 -7.72
N ILE A 189 6.53 -13.80 -7.06
CA ILE A 189 5.73 -15.02 -7.08
C ILE A 189 5.34 -15.30 -5.63
N ASN A 190 4.04 -15.39 -5.39
CA ASN A 190 3.49 -15.55 -4.06
C ASN A 190 2.59 -16.79 -4.02
N LEU A 191 2.79 -17.62 -3.02
CA LEU A 191 1.91 -18.74 -2.69
C LEU A 191 1.13 -18.39 -1.43
N LEU A 192 -0.18 -18.20 -1.58
CA LEU A 192 -1.06 -17.80 -0.50
C LEU A 192 -1.98 -18.95 -0.17
N GLU A 193 -1.97 -19.40 1.05
CA GLU A 193 -2.93 -20.37 1.53
C GLU A 193 -4.29 -19.68 1.76
N SER A 194 -5.29 -20.05 0.97
CA SER A 194 -6.65 -19.46 1.03
C SER A 194 -7.54 -20.19 2.04
N ASN A 195 -7.39 -21.52 2.08
CA ASN A 195 -7.92 -22.44 3.08
C ASN A 195 -6.81 -23.44 3.45
N PRO A 196 -6.90 -24.18 4.55
CA PRO A 196 -5.88 -25.16 4.92
C PRO A 196 -5.57 -26.14 3.78
N GLY A 197 -4.31 -26.09 3.29
CA GLY A 197 -3.83 -26.95 2.19
C GLY A 197 -4.21 -26.47 0.77
N GLU A 198 -5.00 -25.42 0.63
CA GLU A 198 -5.37 -24.84 -0.67
C GLU A 198 -4.59 -23.57 -0.96
N TYR A 199 -3.81 -23.57 -2.01
CA TYR A 199 -2.95 -22.43 -2.38
C TYR A 199 -3.43 -21.70 -3.61
N ILE A 200 -3.32 -20.36 -3.55
CA ILE A 200 -3.43 -19.47 -4.69
C ILE A 200 -2.03 -19.01 -5.06
N LYS A 201 -1.76 -19.00 -6.34
CA LYS A 201 -0.56 -18.47 -6.94
C LYS A 201 -0.82 -17.06 -7.45
N TYR A 202 -0.05 -16.08 -6.95
CA TYR A 202 -0.01 -14.72 -7.48
C TYR A 202 1.31 -14.52 -8.20
N ILE A 203 1.25 -13.98 -9.40
CA ILE A 203 2.41 -13.54 -10.17
C ILE A 203 2.23 -12.05 -10.45
N ALA A 204 3.14 -11.24 -9.97
CA ALA A 204 3.08 -9.80 -10.17
C ALA A 204 4.35 -9.28 -10.85
N LEU A 205 4.16 -8.46 -11.88
CA LEU A 205 5.21 -7.88 -12.72
C LEU A 205 4.99 -6.36 -12.76
N GLY A 206 5.73 -5.61 -11.97
CA GLY A 206 5.70 -4.16 -11.96
C GLY A 206 6.93 -3.59 -12.67
N ASN A 207 6.70 -2.74 -13.68
CA ASN A 207 7.75 -2.06 -14.43
C ASN A 207 7.55 -0.56 -14.37
N ARG A 208 8.59 0.20 -14.04
CA ARG A 208 8.57 1.66 -14.00
C ARG A 208 9.71 2.22 -14.82
N VAL A 209 9.40 3.22 -15.63
CA VAL A 209 10.37 3.98 -16.39
C VAL A 209 10.36 5.45 -15.94
N SER A 210 11.55 6.06 -15.90
CA SER A 210 11.72 7.48 -15.59
C SER A 210 12.64 8.09 -16.64
N PHE A 211 12.14 9.08 -17.36
CA PHE A 211 12.88 9.76 -18.41
C PHE A 211 12.66 11.26 -18.33
N GLY A 212 13.69 11.98 -17.94
CA GLY A 212 13.62 13.42 -17.72
C GLY A 212 12.55 13.79 -16.68
N ARG A 213 11.49 14.45 -17.12
CA ARG A 213 10.35 14.87 -16.28
C ARG A 213 9.16 13.92 -16.34
N PHE A 214 9.27 12.83 -17.09
CA PHE A 214 8.25 11.81 -17.21
C PHE A 214 8.59 10.61 -16.31
N THR A 215 7.56 10.07 -15.66
CA THR A 215 7.64 8.79 -14.93
C THR A 215 6.36 8.02 -15.22
N GLY A 216 6.50 6.77 -15.63
CA GLY A 216 5.36 5.91 -15.85
C GLY A 216 5.60 4.53 -15.26
N PHE A 217 4.54 3.84 -14.88
CA PHE A 217 4.61 2.43 -14.53
C PHE A 217 3.46 1.63 -15.14
N ILE A 218 3.71 0.35 -15.28
CA ILE A 218 2.72 -0.66 -15.63
C ILE A 218 2.91 -1.86 -14.70
N ASP A 219 1.82 -2.29 -14.06
CA ASP A 219 1.74 -3.46 -13.20
C ASP A 219 0.79 -4.47 -13.83
N LEU A 220 1.23 -5.71 -13.94
CA LEU A 220 0.41 -6.85 -14.32
C LEU A 220 0.43 -7.85 -13.16
N MET A 221 -0.75 -8.21 -12.67
CA MET A 221 -0.92 -9.23 -11.64
C MET A 221 -1.86 -10.31 -12.15
N SER A 222 -1.42 -11.56 -12.07
CA SER A 222 -2.23 -12.73 -12.42
C SER A 222 -2.42 -13.58 -11.17
N ARG A 223 -3.62 -14.13 -11.02
CA ARG A 223 -4.04 -14.95 -9.88
C ARG A 223 -4.65 -16.24 -10.38
N SER A 224 -4.28 -17.36 -9.78
CA SER A 224 -4.83 -18.66 -10.18
C SER A 224 -4.68 -19.69 -9.04
N PRO A 225 -5.52 -20.74 -8.98
CA PRO A 225 -5.23 -21.90 -8.16
C PRO A 225 -3.82 -22.45 -8.44
N TRP A 226 -3.19 -23.04 -7.43
CA TRP A 226 -1.81 -23.53 -7.56
C TRP A 226 -1.62 -24.52 -8.69
N ASP A 227 -2.56 -25.45 -8.85
CA ASP A 227 -2.58 -26.51 -9.84
C ASP A 227 -2.99 -26.05 -11.26
N SER A 228 -3.53 -24.83 -11.39
CA SER A 228 -3.94 -24.29 -12.68
C SER A 228 -2.76 -23.68 -13.42
N THR A 229 -2.70 -23.93 -14.72
CA THR A 229 -1.79 -23.26 -15.67
C THR A 229 -2.41 -22.04 -16.33
N ASN A 230 -3.71 -21.80 -16.11
CA ASN A 230 -4.42 -20.66 -16.70
C ASN A 230 -4.16 -19.38 -15.91
N LEU A 231 -3.33 -18.51 -16.44
CA LEU A 231 -2.95 -17.23 -15.83
C LEU A 231 -3.75 -16.04 -16.38
N GLY A 232 -4.64 -16.26 -17.34
CA GLY A 232 -5.35 -15.18 -18.04
C GLY A 232 -6.78 -14.95 -17.59
N LEU A 233 -7.36 -15.79 -16.72
CA LEU A 233 -8.75 -15.66 -16.29
C LEU A 233 -8.93 -14.67 -15.13
N ASP A 234 -7.93 -14.50 -14.30
CA ASP A 234 -7.97 -13.60 -13.16
C ASP A 234 -6.71 -12.74 -13.16
N TYR A 235 -6.89 -11.46 -13.50
CA TYR A 235 -5.76 -10.53 -13.59
C TYR A 235 -6.16 -9.09 -13.28
N SER A 236 -5.15 -8.29 -12.93
CA SER A 236 -5.23 -6.83 -12.81
C SER A 236 -4.12 -6.20 -13.64
N LEU A 237 -4.50 -5.25 -14.49
CA LEU A 237 -3.58 -4.40 -15.25
C LEU A 237 -3.72 -2.97 -14.74
N ILE A 238 -2.63 -2.37 -14.28
CA ILE A 238 -2.63 -1.02 -13.74
C ILE A 238 -1.54 -0.23 -14.43
N CYS A 239 -1.84 0.98 -14.87
CA CYS A 239 -0.86 1.86 -15.48
C CYS A 239 -1.01 3.30 -14.98
N LYS A 240 0.10 4.00 -14.84
CA LYS A 240 0.17 5.41 -14.49
C LYS A 240 1.24 6.09 -15.32
N LEU A 241 0.92 7.28 -15.82
CA LEU A 241 1.87 8.19 -16.43
C LEU A 241 1.84 9.52 -15.69
N SER A 242 3.00 10.06 -15.35
CA SER A 242 3.17 11.31 -14.63
C SER A 242 4.14 12.21 -15.37
N TYR A 243 3.86 13.51 -15.37
CA TYR A 243 4.72 14.56 -15.89
C TYR A 243 4.91 15.65 -14.83
N SER A 244 6.15 15.97 -14.51
CA SER A 244 6.52 17.00 -13.53
C SER A 244 7.17 18.20 -14.24
N PRO A 245 6.39 19.18 -14.74
CA PRO A 245 6.94 20.34 -15.46
C PRO A 245 7.87 21.19 -14.60
N ALA A 246 7.68 21.14 -13.29
CA ALA A 246 8.57 21.72 -12.29
C ALA A 246 8.60 20.83 -11.03
N ASP A 247 9.55 21.06 -10.15
CA ASP A 247 9.68 20.30 -8.88
C ASP A 247 8.48 20.47 -7.94
N THR A 248 7.72 21.56 -8.16
CA THR A 248 6.53 21.93 -7.38
C THR A 248 5.22 21.48 -7.99
N TYR A 249 5.23 20.85 -9.17
CA TYR A 249 4.04 20.40 -9.88
C TYR A 249 4.22 19.00 -10.42
N ASN A 250 3.14 18.22 -10.35
CA ASN A 250 3.02 16.95 -11.04
C ASN A 250 1.60 16.81 -11.60
N ILE A 251 1.51 16.34 -12.82
CA ILE A 251 0.25 16.00 -13.49
C ILE A 251 0.31 14.51 -13.79
N PHE A 252 -0.77 13.78 -13.58
CA PHE A 252 -0.78 12.36 -13.87
C PHE A 252 -2.12 11.88 -14.42
N VAL A 253 -2.04 10.79 -15.17
CA VAL A 253 -3.17 9.94 -15.54
C VAL A 253 -2.90 8.53 -15.04
N LYS A 254 -3.96 7.82 -14.66
CA LYS A 254 -3.88 6.45 -14.15
C LYS A 254 -5.11 5.67 -14.58
N GLY A 255 -4.91 4.45 -15.03
CA GLY A 255 -5.97 3.49 -15.31
C GLY A 255 -5.71 2.16 -14.62
N SER A 256 -6.79 1.43 -14.32
CA SER A 256 -6.74 0.03 -13.91
C SER A 256 -7.85 -0.77 -14.59
N ARG A 257 -7.56 -2.03 -14.86
CA ARG A 257 -8.51 -3.03 -15.32
C ARG A 257 -8.36 -4.26 -14.44
N ASP A 258 -9.45 -4.65 -13.77
CA ASP A 258 -9.50 -5.82 -12.91
C ASP A 258 -10.53 -6.79 -13.49
N VAL A 259 -10.12 -8.04 -13.72
CA VAL A 259 -10.93 -9.08 -14.36
C VAL A 259 -10.81 -10.37 -13.57
N ASN A 260 -11.92 -11.05 -13.38
CA ASN A 260 -11.98 -12.43 -12.90
C ASN A 260 -13.08 -13.18 -13.64
N ASP A 261 -12.67 -13.94 -14.66
CA ASP A 261 -13.55 -14.71 -15.56
C ASP A 261 -13.73 -16.17 -15.09
N TRP A 262 -13.31 -16.52 -13.87
CA TRP A 262 -13.62 -17.81 -13.29
C TRP A 262 -15.14 -17.95 -13.07
N ALA A 263 -15.61 -19.19 -13.07
CA ALA A 263 -17.03 -19.46 -12.83
C ALA A 263 -17.49 -18.85 -11.51
N VAL A 264 -18.66 -18.20 -11.52
CA VAL A 264 -19.29 -17.66 -10.31
C VAL A 264 -19.49 -18.78 -9.29
N GLY A 265 -19.04 -18.56 -8.05
CA GLY A 265 -19.03 -19.56 -6.99
C GLY A 265 -17.66 -20.19 -6.72
N THR A 266 -16.67 -20.02 -7.59
CA THR A 266 -15.26 -20.30 -7.23
C THR A 266 -14.79 -19.32 -6.17
N THR A 267 -14.17 -19.80 -5.10
CA THR A 267 -13.87 -18.98 -3.90
C THR A 267 -12.40 -18.80 -3.61
N PHE A 268 -11.51 -19.12 -4.57
CA PHE A 268 -10.07 -19.04 -4.30
C PHE A 268 -9.57 -17.61 -4.19
N ASP A 269 -9.96 -16.69 -5.09
CA ASP A 269 -9.58 -15.28 -4.96
C ASP A 269 -10.63 -14.50 -4.12
N LYS A 270 -10.13 -13.74 -3.17
CA LYS A 270 -10.91 -12.88 -2.26
C LYS A 270 -10.68 -11.40 -2.54
N THR A 271 -9.90 -11.06 -3.56
CA THR A 271 -9.58 -9.67 -3.92
C THR A 271 -10.40 -9.18 -5.10
N VAL A 272 -10.42 -9.93 -6.19
CA VAL A 272 -11.27 -9.68 -7.36
C VAL A 272 -12.19 -10.87 -7.51
N LEU A 273 -13.47 -10.70 -7.16
CA LEU A 273 -14.40 -11.83 -7.13
C LEU A 273 -14.80 -12.29 -8.53
N PRO A 274 -15.11 -13.59 -8.72
CA PRO A 274 -15.55 -14.14 -9.99
C PRO A 274 -16.74 -13.39 -10.60
N GLY A 275 -16.69 -13.15 -11.92
CA GLY A 275 -17.66 -12.35 -12.66
C GLY A 275 -17.39 -10.83 -12.60
N THR A 276 -16.31 -10.40 -11.95
CA THR A 276 -15.88 -9.00 -11.97
C THR A 276 -15.13 -8.69 -13.27
N SER A 277 -15.49 -7.59 -13.91
CA SER A 277 -14.82 -7.02 -15.08
C SER A 277 -14.97 -5.49 -15.01
N ILE A 278 -14.07 -4.84 -14.24
CA ILE A 278 -14.19 -3.45 -13.88
C ILE A 278 -12.97 -2.64 -14.34
N THR A 279 -13.21 -1.44 -14.84
CA THR A 279 -12.17 -0.49 -15.27
C THR A 279 -12.32 0.79 -14.48
N LYS A 280 -11.22 1.33 -14.03
CA LYS A 280 -11.15 2.69 -13.45
C LYS A 280 -10.12 3.51 -14.22
N ILE A 281 -10.51 4.72 -14.60
CA ILE A 281 -9.62 5.69 -15.25
C ILE A 281 -9.76 7.05 -14.59
N GLY A 282 -8.67 7.76 -14.48
CA GLY A 282 -8.70 9.10 -13.92
C GLY A 282 -7.33 9.77 -13.99
N GLY A 283 -7.25 10.94 -13.38
CA GLY A 283 -6.01 11.70 -13.32
C GLY A 283 -6.08 12.80 -12.28
N GLY A 284 -5.05 13.61 -12.23
CA GLY A 284 -5.00 14.70 -11.28
C GLY A 284 -3.74 15.52 -11.35
N VAL A 285 -3.73 16.52 -10.49
CA VAL A 285 -2.60 17.44 -10.29
C VAL A 285 -2.18 17.42 -8.83
N GLU A 286 -0.89 17.55 -8.61
CA GLU A 286 -0.27 17.69 -7.30
C GLU A 286 0.57 18.95 -7.29
N ILE A 287 0.48 19.73 -6.22
CA ILE A 287 1.18 21.00 -6.05
C ILE A 287 1.88 20.99 -4.69
N TRP A 288 3.16 21.33 -4.67
CA TRP A 288 3.95 21.55 -3.47
C TRP A 288 4.20 23.04 -3.29
N PRO A 289 3.26 23.77 -2.61
CA PRO A 289 3.24 25.23 -2.62
C PRO A 289 4.36 25.87 -1.80
N VAL A 290 4.96 25.13 -0.89
CA VAL A 290 5.97 25.64 0.06
C VAL A 290 7.33 25.03 -0.24
N LYS A 291 8.14 25.70 -1.08
CA LYS A 291 9.48 25.23 -1.49
C LYS A 291 10.40 24.85 -0.31
N LYS A 292 10.37 25.62 0.78
CA LYS A 292 11.19 25.34 1.99
C LYS A 292 10.81 24.03 2.70
N LEU A 293 9.60 23.56 2.54
CA LEU A 293 9.11 22.30 3.12
C LEU A 293 9.24 21.12 2.14
N GLY A 294 9.79 21.36 0.94
CA GLY A 294 9.94 20.33 -0.09
C GLY A 294 8.60 19.65 -0.39
N LYS A 295 8.60 18.33 -0.44
CA LYS A 295 7.40 17.51 -0.68
C LYS A 295 6.57 17.19 0.58
N ASN A 296 6.83 17.85 1.69
CA ASN A 296 6.14 17.59 2.95
C ASN A 296 4.72 18.17 3.01
N VAL A 297 4.45 19.25 2.25
CA VAL A 297 3.09 19.81 2.11
C VAL A 297 2.68 19.70 0.65
N ARG A 298 1.56 19.02 0.39
CA ARG A 298 1.03 18.79 -0.94
C ARG A 298 -0.46 19.07 -0.98
N ILE A 299 -0.88 19.87 -1.95
CA ILE A 299 -2.29 20.02 -2.35
C ILE A 299 -2.49 19.17 -3.58
N HIS A 300 -3.63 18.51 -3.70
CA HIS A 300 -3.97 17.73 -4.87
C HIS A 300 -5.42 17.93 -5.27
N ALA A 301 -5.68 17.80 -6.57
CA ALA A 301 -7.01 17.67 -7.14
C ALA A 301 -7.01 16.49 -8.11
N THR A 302 -7.97 15.60 -7.96
CA THR A 302 -8.07 14.39 -8.79
C THR A 302 -9.52 14.12 -9.18
N ALA A 303 -9.70 13.48 -10.33
CA ALA A 303 -10.99 12.95 -10.75
C ALA A 303 -10.80 11.56 -11.34
N HIS A 304 -11.78 10.67 -11.13
CA HIS A 304 -11.78 9.35 -11.72
C HIS A 304 -13.18 8.83 -11.98
N TYR A 305 -13.28 7.90 -12.92
CA TYR A 305 -14.50 7.22 -13.32
C TYR A 305 -14.29 5.72 -13.31
N GLY A 306 -15.28 4.99 -12.76
CA GLY A 306 -15.31 3.53 -12.70
C GLY A 306 -16.46 2.96 -13.54
N THR A 307 -16.20 1.96 -14.39
CA THR A 307 -17.19 1.35 -15.27
C THR A 307 -16.97 -0.14 -15.44
N GLY A 308 -18.05 -0.88 -15.68
CA GLY A 308 -18.02 -2.32 -15.88
C GLY A 308 -18.91 -3.04 -14.89
N THR A 309 -18.52 -4.24 -14.47
CA THR A 309 -19.23 -5.07 -13.49
C THR A 309 -18.32 -5.37 -12.31
N ASN A 310 -18.82 -5.21 -11.10
CA ASN A 310 -18.12 -5.62 -9.88
C ASN A 310 -19.10 -6.45 -9.02
N THR A 311 -18.74 -7.70 -8.76
CA THR A 311 -19.54 -8.64 -7.98
C THR A 311 -19.27 -8.58 -6.48
N ASN A 312 -18.26 -7.80 -6.05
CA ASN A 312 -17.94 -7.63 -4.65
C ASN A 312 -18.92 -6.65 -3.98
N ILE A 313 -19.65 -7.08 -2.96
CA ILE A 313 -20.57 -6.23 -2.20
C ILE A 313 -19.84 -5.12 -1.41
N ASN A 314 -18.56 -5.34 -1.10
CA ASN A 314 -17.69 -4.36 -0.46
C ASN A 314 -16.74 -3.73 -1.49
N ALA A 315 -17.23 -3.49 -2.69
CA ALA A 315 -16.45 -3.03 -3.82
C ALA A 315 -15.59 -1.80 -3.49
N GLY A 316 -14.34 -1.83 -3.92
CA GLY A 316 -13.46 -0.66 -3.93
C GLY A 316 -13.77 0.27 -5.11
N ILE A 317 -14.41 -0.28 -6.17
CA ILE A 317 -14.88 0.44 -7.34
C ILE A 317 -16.35 0.16 -7.54
N ILE A 318 -17.17 1.21 -7.48
CA ILE A 318 -18.63 1.09 -7.76
C ILE A 318 -18.85 1.33 -9.28
N PRO A 319 -19.48 0.40 -10.01
CA PRO A 319 -19.83 0.63 -11.41
C PRO A 319 -20.64 1.93 -11.60
N GLY A 320 -20.24 2.76 -12.57
CA GLY A 320 -20.85 4.07 -12.81
C GLY A 320 -20.44 5.17 -11.83
N GLU A 321 -19.44 4.94 -10.95
CA GLU A 321 -18.95 6.00 -10.07
C GLU A 321 -18.15 7.06 -10.82
N PHE A 322 -18.41 8.33 -10.52
CA PHE A 322 -17.52 9.45 -10.82
C PHE A 322 -17.20 10.17 -9.52
N ILE A 323 -15.92 10.35 -9.24
CA ILE A 323 -15.48 10.98 -8.00
C ILE A 323 -14.49 12.09 -8.32
N PHE A 324 -14.80 13.30 -7.84
CA PHE A 324 -13.85 14.41 -7.72
C PHE A 324 -13.31 14.45 -6.29
N ASN A 325 -12.01 14.71 -6.16
CA ASN A 325 -11.32 14.81 -4.88
C ASN A 325 -10.39 16.03 -4.88
N LEU A 326 -10.46 16.81 -3.80
CA LEU A 326 -9.53 17.90 -3.49
C LEU A 326 -8.99 17.68 -2.09
N GLY A 327 -7.69 17.74 -1.89
CA GLY A 327 -7.15 17.46 -0.57
C GLY A 327 -5.79 18.07 -0.27
N LEU A 328 -5.45 17.96 1.01
CA LEU A 328 -4.19 18.41 1.58
C LEU A 328 -3.49 17.22 2.26
N THR A 329 -2.22 17.06 1.95
CA THR A 329 -1.31 16.14 2.64
C THR A 329 -0.25 16.96 3.37
N TRP A 330 0.02 16.57 4.61
CA TRP A 330 1.07 17.18 5.40
C TRP A 330 1.88 16.09 6.13
N ARG A 331 3.20 16.11 5.94
CA ARG A 331 4.16 15.27 6.63
C ARG A 331 5.09 16.16 7.44
N PHE A 332 5.33 15.82 8.69
CA PHE A 332 6.30 16.54 9.49
C PHE A 332 7.06 15.58 10.42
N ARG A 333 8.33 15.88 10.59
CA ARG A 333 9.21 15.24 11.56
C ARG A 333 9.25 16.12 12.80
N VAL A 334 9.14 15.49 13.97
CA VAL A 334 9.20 16.18 15.29
C VAL A 334 10.62 16.17 15.81
N ILE A 335 11.28 15.01 15.75
CA ILE A 335 12.67 14.76 16.11
C ILE A 335 13.30 13.86 15.05
#